data_d431f5b147a4d52ba839fa2d2bcb0af8
#
_entry.id   d431f5b147a4d52ba839fa2d2bcb0af8
#
_cell.length_a   1.000
_cell.length_b   1.000
_cell.length_c   1.000
_cell.angle_alpha   90.00
_cell.angle_beta   90.00
_cell.angle_gamma   90.00
#
_symmetry.space_group_name_H-M   'P 1'
#
loop_
_entity.id
_entity.type
_entity.pdbx_description
1 polymer ?
#
loop_
_entity_poly.entity_id
_entity_poly.type
_entity_poly.pdbx_seq_one_letter_code
_entity_poly.pdbx_strand_id
1 'polypeptide(L)'
;DEFWIYGYHAVIAALKNPNRPKLRLVLSSTIPEDVEVLFKPELISKSEIAQLLPQGALHQGIALLTKQLPVNTLDLLLVNIEKQSIVVAIDSMDDPHNLGAILRSSVAFGADAVMITERNSPELNGTVAKAASGALDIIPVIKVTNISRSLEKLKNANYWCLGLDNNANTELSNFDVGNRVVLILGSEGKGIRRLTKETCDHMVRIPISQHISSLNVSVSAAIALHKISERL
;
A
#
# COMPACT_ATOMS: atom_id res chain seq x y z
N ASP A 1 13.13 -14.91 2.45
CA ASP A 1 14.37 -14.15 2.32
C ASP A 1 14.38 -13.01 3.32
N GLU A 2 15.58 -12.65 3.80
CA GLU A 2 15.79 -11.56 4.76
C GLU A 2 16.04 -10.24 4.02
N PHE A 3 15.56 -9.14 4.59
CA PHE A 3 15.80 -7.80 4.06
C PHE A 3 15.80 -6.75 5.17
N TRP A 4 16.38 -5.59 4.88
CA TRP A 4 16.42 -4.48 5.81
C TRP A 4 15.24 -3.52 5.61
N ILE A 5 14.51 -3.22 6.69
CA ILE A 5 13.64 -2.04 6.81
C ILE A 5 14.47 -0.92 7.42
N TYR A 6 14.37 0.30 6.89
CA TYR A 6 15.15 1.45 7.34
C TYR A 6 14.34 2.74 7.33
N GLY A 7 14.81 3.68 8.15
CA GLY A 7 14.13 4.95 8.40
C GLY A 7 13.17 4.86 9.58
N TYR A 8 13.07 5.97 10.30
CA TYR A 8 12.43 6.03 11.61
C TYR A 8 11.01 5.44 11.63
N HIS A 9 10.09 6.02 10.86
CA HIS A 9 8.68 5.59 10.89
C HIS A 9 8.47 4.14 10.44
N ALA A 10 9.21 3.71 9.41
CA ALA A 10 9.11 2.33 8.91
C ALA A 10 9.59 1.32 9.95
N VAL A 11 10.72 1.58 10.60
CA VAL A 11 11.26 0.69 11.63
C VAL A 11 10.40 0.68 12.88
N ILE A 12 9.92 1.84 13.36
CA ILE A 12 9.04 1.90 14.53
C ILE A 12 7.74 1.14 14.29
N ALA A 13 7.11 1.27 13.13
CA ALA A 13 5.91 0.50 12.79
C ALA A 13 6.20 -1.01 12.76
N ALA A 14 7.33 -1.43 12.17
CA ALA A 14 7.76 -2.82 12.15
C ALA A 14 8.03 -3.38 13.56
N LEU A 15 8.64 -2.59 14.45
CA LEU A 15 8.86 -2.98 15.84
C LEU A 15 7.56 -3.16 16.63
N LYS A 16 6.57 -2.29 16.39
CA LYS A 16 5.23 -2.35 17.01
C LYS A 16 4.36 -3.47 16.44
N ASN A 17 4.65 -3.97 15.24
CA ASN A 17 3.88 -5.07 14.63
C ASN A 17 4.30 -6.42 15.23
N PRO A 18 3.41 -7.13 15.97
CA PRO A 18 3.74 -8.41 16.58
C PRO A 18 4.04 -9.51 15.56
N ASN A 19 3.49 -9.40 14.36
CA ASN A 19 3.65 -10.40 13.29
C ASN A 19 4.92 -10.17 12.45
N ARG A 20 5.63 -9.04 12.63
CA ARG A 20 6.88 -8.77 11.92
C ARG A 20 8.04 -9.51 12.59
N PRO A 21 8.74 -10.43 11.89
CA PRO A 21 9.96 -11.03 12.40
C PRO A 21 11.03 -9.97 12.66
N LYS A 22 11.64 -9.99 13.83
CA LYS A 22 12.66 -9.03 14.26
C LYS A 22 13.96 -9.78 14.49
N LEU A 23 14.88 -9.72 13.52
CA LEU A 23 16.10 -10.52 13.51
C LEU A 23 17.30 -9.76 14.08
N ARG A 24 17.46 -8.49 13.66
CA ARG A 24 18.59 -7.66 14.07
C ARG A 24 18.19 -6.19 13.98
N LEU A 25 18.40 -5.44 15.04
CA LEU A 25 18.13 -4.00 15.10
C LEU A 25 19.45 -3.25 15.31
N VAL A 26 19.74 -2.32 14.42
CA VAL A 26 20.91 -1.44 14.51
C VAL A 26 20.48 0.02 14.65
N LEU A 27 21.18 0.74 15.54
CA LEU A 27 20.89 2.13 15.89
C LEU A 27 22.17 2.95 15.93
N SER A 28 22.08 4.22 15.57
CA SER A 28 23.15 5.21 15.84
C SER A 28 22.83 6.10 17.06
N SER A 29 21.65 5.93 17.67
CA SER A 29 21.19 6.67 18.85
C SER A 29 20.20 5.83 19.65
N THR A 30 19.56 6.40 20.66
CA THR A 30 18.55 5.72 21.48
C THR A 30 17.22 5.54 20.75
N ILE A 31 16.51 4.47 21.09
CA ILE A 31 15.10 4.24 20.69
C ILE A 31 14.18 5.12 21.55
N PRO A 32 13.03 5.58 21.04
CA PRO A 32 11.99 6.20 21.85
C PRO A 32 11.54 5.29 23.01
N GLU A 33 11.30 5.87 24.18
CA GLU A 33 10.91 5.14 25.41
C GLU A 33 9.59 4.38 25.26
N ASP A 34 8.70 4.80 24.35
CA ASP A 34 7.41 4.17 24.06
C ASP A 34 7.49 2.93 23.16
N VAL A 35 8.69 2.56 22.72
CA VAL A 35 8.92 1.39 21.85
C VAL A 35 9.60 0.28 22.65
N GLU A 36 8.82 -0.74 22.99
CA GLU A 36 9.36 -1.94 23.62
C GLU A 36 10.13 -2.80 22.62
N VAL A 37 11.37 -3.11 22.96
CA VAL A 37 12.22 -4.00 22.16
C VAL A 37 12.62 -5.20 23.02
N LEU A 38 12.16 -6.40 22.60
CA LEU A 38 12.36 -7.64 23.35
C LEU A 38 13.80 -8.20 23.27
N PHE A 39 14.69 -7.54 22.54
CA PHE A 39 16.08 -7.94 22.37
C PHE A 39 17.00 -6.71 22.37
N LYS A 40 18.28 -6.93 22.64
CA LYS A 40 19.27 -5.85 22.75
C LYS A 40 19.62 -5.31 21.36
N PRO A 41 19.36 -4.02 21.05
CA PRO A 41 19.79 -3.40 19.80
C PRO A 41 21.32 -3.22 19.78
N GLU A 42 21.88 -3.23 18.58
CA GLU A 42 23.30 -2.93 18.36
C GLU A 42 23.48 -1.43 18.11
N LEU A 43 24.35 -0.80 18.90
CA LEU A 43 24.74 0.59 18.69
C LEU A 43 25.95 0.64 17.75
N ILE A 44 25.75 1.18 16.56
CA ILE A 44 26.79 1.35 15.54
C ILE A 44 26.69 2.74 14.90
N SER A 45 27.73 3.17 14.21
CA SER A 45 27.75 4.48 13.57
C SER A 45 26.78 4.55 12.37
N LYS A 46 26.36 5.76 11.99
CA LYS A 46 25.55 5.97 10.77
C LYS A 46 26.24 5.43 9.51
N SER A 47 27.57 5.53 9.45
CA SER A 47 28.36 5.01 8.34
C SER A 47 28.28 3.48 8.25
N GLU A 48 28.34 2.78 9.37
CA GLU A 48 28.20 1.31 9.41
C GLU A 48 26.76 0.90 9.05
N ILE A 49 25.73 1.63 9.50
CA ILE A 49 24.34 1.37 9.06
C ILE A 49 24.22 1.52 7.52
N ALA A 50 24.79 2.58 6.96
CA ALA A 50 24.74 2.81 5.51
C ALA A 50 25.38 1.68 4.69
N GLN A 51 26.40 1.00 5.22
CA GLN A 51 27.04 -0.15 4.55
C GLN A 51 26.16 -1.41 4.50
N LEU A 52 25.17 -1.52 5.40
CA LEU A 52 24.22 -2.65 5.42
C LEU A 52 23.03 -2.47 4.47
N LEU A 53 22.86 -1.26 3.92
CA LEU A 53 21.67 -0.84 3.19
C LEU A 53 22.01 -0.55 1.70
N PRO A 54 21.00 -0.49 0.82
CA PRO A 54 21.20 -0.04 -0.54
C PRO A 54 21.85 1.35 -0.59
N GLN A 55 22.67 1.59 -1.61
CA GLN A 55 23.34 2.87 -1.78
C GLN A 55 22.35 4.04 -1.81
N GLY A 56 22.60 5.07 -1.02
CA GLY A 56 21.75 6.25 -0.92
C GLY A 56 20.52 6.08 -0.01
N ALA A 57 20.39 4.97 0.71
CA ALA A 57 19.27 4.75 1.63
C ALA A 57 19.22 5.79 2.76
N LEU A 58 18.09 6.48 2.88
CA LEU A 58 17.84 7.47 3.94
C LEU A 58 17.39 6.78 5.24
N HIS A 59 18.33 6.19 5.97
CA HIS A 59 18.06 5.34 7.13
C HIS A 59 17.79 6.10 8.44
N GLN A 60 18.12 7.38 8.54
CA GLN A 60 17.87 8.21 9.75
C GLN A 60 18.46 7.62 11.05
N GLY A 61 19.55 6.84 10.94
CA GLY A 61 20.23 6.24 12.09
C GLY A 61 19.57 4.98 12.67
N ILE A 62 18.66 4.34 11.93
CA ILE A 62 17.96 3.13 12.38
C ILE A 62 17.66 2.17 11.21
N ALA A 63 17.89 0.87 11.43
CA ALA A 63 17.50 -0.18 10.50
C ALA A 63 17.19 -1.50 11.24
N LEU A 64 16.24 -2.26 10.70
CA LEU A 64 15.79 -3.56 11.22
C LEU A 64 15.93 -4.62 10.14
N LEU A 65 16.71 -5.66 10.40
CA LEU A 65 16.72 -6.87 9.60
C LEU A 65 15.50 -7.72 9.92
N THR A 66 14.78 -8.11 8.90
CA THR A 66 13.48 -8.80 9.01
C THR A 66 13.25 -9.80 7.88
N LYS A 67 12.09 -10.46 7.90
CA LYS A 67 11.52 -11.28 6.83
C LYS A 67 10.16 -10.75 6.41
N GLN A 68 9.62 -11.29 5.33
CA GLN A 68 8.26 -10.98 4.88
C GLN A 68 7.24 -11.25 5.99
N LEU A 69 6.19 -10.44 6.01
CA LEU A 69 5.03 -10.71 6.86
C LEU A 69 4.32 -12.00 6.45
N PRO A 70 3.58 -12.63 7.37
CA PRO A 70 2.68 -13.73 7.02
C PRO A 70 1.74 -13.33 5.87
N VAL A 71 1.40 -14.30 5.03
CA VAL A 71 0.55 -14.07 3.86
C VAL A 71 -0.87 -13.72 4.30
N ASN A 72 -1.35 -12.55 3.88
CA ASN A 72 -2.76 -12.17 3.99
C ASN A 72 -3.51 -12.67 2.75
N THR A 73 -4.71 -13.22 2.96
CA THR A 73 -5.56 -13.71 1.87
C THR A 73 -6.84 -12.91 1.76
N LEU A 74 -7.41 -12.89 0.56
CA LEU A 74 -8.71 -12.25 0.34
C LEU A 74 -9.81 -12.91 1.19
N ASP A 75 -9.74 -14.22 1.38
CA ASP A 75 -10.73 -14.94 2.18
C ASP A 75 -10.70 -14.53 3.67
N LEU A 76 -9.52 -14.24 4.23
CA LEU A 76 -9.39 -13.69 5.59
C LEU A 76 -10.00 -12.29 5.70
N LEU A 77 -9.82 -11.44 4.69
CA LEU A 77 -10.48 -10.14 4.63
C LEU A 77 -12.01 -10.29 4.62
N LEU A 78 -12.53 -11.20 3.78
CA LEU A 78 -13.96 -11.40 3.56
C LEU A 78 -14.70 -11.98 4.78
N VAL A 79 -14.02 -12.70 5.67
CA VAL A 79 -14.60 -13.22 6.93
C VAL A 79 -14.89 -12.09 7.93
N ASN A 80 -14.12 -11.01 7.91
CA ASN A 80 -14.18 -9.93 8.90
C ASN A 80 -14.66 -8.60 8.28
N ILE A 81 -15.54 -8.65 7.27
CA ILE A 81 -16.01 -7.45 6.59
C ILE A 81 -16.87 -6.59 7.52
N GLU A 82 -16.47 -5.34 7.68
CA GLU A 82 -17.26 -4.30 8.34
C GLU A 82 -18.43 -3.84 7.43
N LYS A 83 -19.38 -3.09 8.03
CA LYS A 83 -20.48 -2.49 7.27
C LYS A 83 -19.98 -1.53 6.19
N GLN A 84 -18.97 -0.75 6.51
CA GLN A 84 -18.24 0.14 5.61
C GLN A 84 -16.84 -0.42 5.38
N SER A 85 -16.38 -0.46 4.13
CA SER A 85 -15.07 -1.01 3.82
C SER A 85 -14.50 -0.41 2.52
N ILE A 86 -13.20 -0.10 2.55
CA ILE A 86 -12.44 0.34 1.37
C ILE A 86 -11.32 -0.66 1.13
N VAL A 87 -11.25 -1.19 -0.07
CA VAL A 87 -10.12 -1.98 -0.58
C VAL A 87 -9.49 -1.25 -1.75
N VAL A 88 -8.18 -1.16 -1.78
CA VAL A 88 -7.44 -0.65 -2.94
C VAL A 88 -6.89 -1.83 -3.73
N ALA A 89 -7.20 -1.91 -5.02
CA ALA A 89 -6.68 -2.94 -5.91
C ALA A 89 -5.76 -2.32 -6.97
N ILE A 90 -4.53 -2.80 -7.05
CA ILE A 90 -3.52 -2.32 -7.99
C ILE A 90 -3.32 -3.38 -9.07
N ASP A 91 -3.76 -3.07 -10.29
CA ASP A 91 -3.75 -4.03 -11.39
C ASP A 91 -2.33 -4.32 -11.92
N SER A 92 -1.46 -3.33 -11.93
CA SER A 92 -0.02 -3.44 -12.23
C SER A 92 0.71 -2.21 -11.69
N MET A 93 1.90 -2.44 -11.14
CA MET A 93 2.75 -1.37 -10.58
C MET A 93 4.21 -1.83 -10.64
N ASP A 94 5.08 -1.02 -11.20
CA ASP A 94 6.51 -1.34 -11.27
C ASP A 94 7.35 -0.53 -10.26
N ASP A 95 6.88 0.68 -9.91
CA ASP A 95 7.62 1.58 -9.02
C ASP A 95 7.31 1.31 -7.53
N PRO A 96 8.33 0.89 -6.74
CA PRO A 96 8.19 0.68 -5.31
C PRO A 96 7.84 1.95 -4.52
N HIS A 97 8.24 3.13 -5.00
CA HIS A 97 7.90 4.40 -4.36
C HIS A 97 6.41 4.71 -4.50
N ASN A 98 5.83 4.49 -5.67
CA ASN A 98 4.40 4.64 -5.88
C ASN A 98 3.60 3.65 -5.03
N LEU A 99 4.02 2.38 -4.98
CA LEU A 99 3.37 1.39 -4.12
C LEU A 99 3.42 1.81 -2.64
N GLY A 100 4.57 2.22 -2.15
CA GLY A 100 4.71 2.71 -0.77
C GLY A 100 3.83 3.93 -0.48
N ALA A 101 3.77 4.90 -1.39
CA ALA A 101 2.92 6.08 -1.25
C ALA A 101 1.42 5.72 -1.25
N ILE A 102 1.00 4.76 -2.06
CA ILE A 102 -0.38 4.25 -2.08
C ILE A 102 -0.72 3.54 -0.76
N LEU A 103 0.18 2.71 -0.22
CA LEU A 103 0.00 2.08 1.09
C LEU A 103 -0.20 3.14 2.18
N ARG A 104 0.63 4.18 2.17
CA ARG A 104 0.54 5.28 3.13
C ARG A 104 -0.80 6.02 3.05
N SER A 105 -1.25 6.37 1.85
CA SER A 105 -2.54 7.02 1.64
C SER A 105 -3.71 6.10 2.00
N SER A 106 -3.58 4.80 1.73
CA SER A 106 -4.59 3.79 2.08
C SER A 106 -4.81 3.73 3.60
N VAL A 107 -3.73 3.72 4.38
CA VAL A 107 -3.82 3.80 5.85
C VAL A 107 -4.41 5.13 6.30
N ALA A 108 -3.95 6.25 5.72
CA ALA A 108 -4.39 7.59 6.11
C ALA A 108 -5.90 7.80 5.92
N PHE A 109 -6.49 7.18 4.90
CA PHE A 109 -7.91 7.30 4.57
C PHE A 109 -8.76 6.07 4.95
N GLY A 110 -8.24 5.20 5.82
CA GLY A 110 -9.01 4.13 6.45
C GLY A 110 -9.33 2.94 5.54
N ALA A 111 -8.49 2.64 4.54
CA ALA A 111 -8.66 1.42 3.78
C ALA A 111 -8.32 0.18 4.62
N ASP A 112 -9.04 -0.92 4.40
CA ASP A 112 -8.89 -2.18 5.14
C ASP A 112 -7.81 -3.08 4.58
N ALA A 113 -7.54 -3.00 3.29
CA ALA A 113 -6.51 -3.77 2.62
C ALA A 113 -6.06 -3.13 1.29
N VAL A 114 -4.85 -3.48 0.89
CA VAL A 114 -4.34 -3.21 -0.47
C VAL A 114 -4.08 -4.54 -1.17
N MET A 115 -4.69 -4.75 -2.32
CA MET A 115 -4.55 -5.94 -3.14
C MET A 115 -3.63 -5.64 -4.32
N ILE A 116 -2.60 -6.46 -4.51
CA ILE A 116 -1.62 -6.36 -5.59
C ILE A 116 -1.51 -7.69 -6.32
N THR A 117 -1.01 -7.67 -7.55
CA THR A 117 -0.70 -8.90 -8.28
C THR A 117 0.60 -9.53 -7.78
N GLU A 118 0.69 -10.86 -7.78
CA GLU A 118 1.93 -11.59 -7.49
C GLU A 118 3.03 -11.28 -8.51
N ARG A 119 2.62 -11.08 -9.77
CA ARG A 119 3.49 -10.66 -10.87
C ARG A 119 3.17 -9.21 -11.22
N ASN A 120 4.15 -8.48 -11.74
CA ASN A 120 4.01 -7.06 -12.11
C ASN A 120 3.67 -6.15 -10.91
N SER A 121 4.23 -6.48 -9.74
CA SER A 121 4.23 -5.62 -8.57
C SER A 121 5.61 -5.65 -7.91
N PRO A 122 6.06 -4.55 -7.30
CA PRO A 122 7.33 -4.51 -6.59
C PRO A 122 7.36 -5.52 -5.44
N GLU A 123 8.54 -6.00 -5.14
CA GLU A 123 8.76 -6.77 -3.92
C GLU A 123 8.54 -5.89 -2.68
N LEU A 124 7.87 -6.43 -1.67
CA LEU A 124 7.59 -5.72 -0.42
C LEU A 124 8.85 -5.69 0.47
N ASN A 125 9.82 -4.88 0.08
CA ASN A 125 11.12 -4.74 0.70
C ASN A 125 11.30 -3.40 1.43
N GLY A 126 12.54 -3.11 1.84
CA GLY A 126 12.89 -1.88 2.56
C GLY A 126 12.56 -0.59 1.79
N THR A 127 12.65 -0.58 0.47
CA THR A 127 12.30 0.60 -0.35
C THR A 127 10.81 0.90 -0.26
N VAL A 128 9.96 -0.12 -0.41
CA VAL A 128 8.50 0.01 -0.22
C VAL A 128 8.18 0.41 1.22
N ALA A 129 8.79 -0.23 2.21
CA ALA A 129 8.59 0.09 3.63
C ALA A 129 8.95 1.55 3.95
N LYS A 130 10.06 2.04 3.41
CA LYS A 130 10.50 3.43 3.58
C LYS A 130 9.51 4.41 2.95
N ALA A 131 9.10 4.18 1.71
CA ALA A 131 8.13 5.03 1.00
C ALA A 131 6.74 5.00 1.67
N ALA A 132 6.35 3.86 2.23
CA ALA A 132 5.10 3.69 2.96
C ALA A 132 5.09 4.34 4.35
N SER A 133 6.23 4.77 4.87
CA SER A 133 6.34 5.46 6.18
C SER A 133 5.67 4.70 7.34
N GLY A 134 5.80 3.38 7.35
CA GLY A 134 5.21 2.48 8.35
C GLY A 134 3.93 1.78 7.92
N ALA A 135 3.25 2.24 6.87
CA ALA A 135 1.98 1.67 6.43
C ALA A 135 2.07 0.18 6.04
N LEU A 136 3.24 -0.28 5.56
CA LEU A 136 3.45 -1.70 5.22
C LEU A 136 3.25 -2.65 6.42
N ASP A 137 3.46 -2.17 7.63
CA ASP A 137 3.27 -2.92 8.88
C ASP A 137 1.92 -2.66 9.56
N ILE A 138 1.06 -1.84 8.96
CA ILE A 138 -0.25 -1.47 9.49
C ILE A 138 -1.38 -2.08 8.66
N ILE A 139 -1.32 -1.93 7.32
CA ILE A 139 -2.39 -2.39 6.43
C ILE A 139 -2.05 -3.76 5.81
N PRO A 140 -3.00 -4.72 5.78
CA PRO A 140 -2.81 -5.96 5.07
C PRO A 140 -2.55 -5.75 3.58
N VAL A 141 -1.47 -6.33 3.06
CA VAL A 141 -1.21 -6.41 1.62
C VAL A 141 -1.52 -7.82 1.15
N ILE A 142 -2.49 -7.94 0.25
CA ILE A 142 -2.98 -9.21 -0.29
C ILE A 142 -2.41 -9.39 -1.69
N LYS A 143 -1.60 -10.44 -1.87
CA LYS A 143 -1.09 -10.81 -3.20
C LYS A 143 -2.05 -11.77 -3.87
N VAL A 144 -2.44 -11.45 -5.10
CA VAL A 144 -3.35 -12.28 -5.90
C VAL A 144 -2.76 -12.60 -7.26
N THR A 145 -3.04 -13.79 -7.76
CA THR A 145 -2.59 -14.21 -9.10
C THR A 145 -3.44 -13.56 -10.20
N ASN A 146 -4.74 -13.34 -9.92
CA ASN A 146 -5.70 -12.82 -10.89
C ASN A 146 -6.61 -11.76 -10.25
N ILE A 147 -6.37 -10.50 -10.61
CA ILE A 147 -7.16 -9.35 -10.12
C ILE A 147 -8.64 -9.49 -10.47
N SER A 148 -8.99 -9.75 -11.74
CA SER A 148 -10.38 -9.82 -12.18
C SER A 148 -11.18 -10.84 -11.39
N ARG A 149 -10.62 -12.05 -11.17
CA ARG A 149 -11.26 -13.08 -10.34
C ARG A 149 -11.40 -12.66 -8.87
N SER A 150 -10.44 -11.91 -8.35
CA SER A 150 -10.50 -11.38 -6.99
C SER A 150 -11.55 -10.28 -6.86
N LEU A 151 -11.70 -9.43 -7.87
CA LEU A 151 -12.77 -8.43 -7.94
C LEU A 151 -14.16 -9.09 -7.97
N GLU A 152 -14.35 -10.19 -8.70
CA GLU A 152 -15.61 -10.94 -8.68
C GLU A 152 -15.95 -11.46 -7.28
N LYS A 153 -14.97 -11.96 -6.52
CA LYS A 153 -15.19 -12.34 -5.12
C LYS A 153 -15.64 -11.17 -4.25
N LEU A 154 -15.03 -9.99 -4.42
CA LEU A 154 -15.39 -8.78 -3.71
C LEU A 154 -16.80 -8.29 -4.11
N LYS A 155 -17.16 -8.34 -5.40
CA LYS A 155 -18.52 -8.03 -5.87
C LYS A 155 -19.57 -8.94 -5.23
N ASN A 156 -19.29 -10.24 -5.11
CA ASN A 156 -20.16 -11.20 -4.41
C ASN A 156 -20.31 -10.91 -2.90
N ALA A 157 -19.37 -10.14 -2.34
CA ALA A 157 -19.42 -9.62 -0.97
C ALA A 157 -19.98 -8.17 -0.89
N ASN A 158 -20.70 -7.75 -1.94
CA ASN A 158 -21.36 -6.43 -2.06
C ASN A 158 -20.39 -5.23 -2.11
N TYR A 159 -19.20 -5.41 -2.67
CA TYR A 159 -18.33 -4.28 -3.00
C TYR A 159 -18.67 -3.72 -4.38
N TRP A 160 -18.66 -2.40 -4.49
CA TRP A 160 -18.63 -1.69 -5.77
C TRP A 160 -17.20 -1.55 -6.27
N CYS A 161 -16.95 -1.98 -7.49
CA CYS A 161 -15.63 -1.92 -8.13
C CYS A 161 -15.52 -0.66 -8.99
N LEU A 162 -14.75 0.31 -8.54
CA LEU A 162 -14.51 1.59 -9.22
C LEU A 162 -13.12 1.62 -9.82
N GLY A 163 -13.03 1.61 -11.14
CA GLY A 163 -11.77 1.81 -11.86
C GLY A 163 -11.48 3.28 -12.06
N LEU A 164 -10.28 3.72 -11.68
CA LEU A 164 -9.83 5.09 -11.90
C LEU A 164 -9.15 5.20 -13.26
N ASP A 165 -9.72 6.01 -14.15
CA ASP A 165 -9.23 6.21 -15.52
C ASP A 165 -9.51 7.65 -15.96
N ASN A 166 -8.46 8.36 -16.43
CA ASN A 166 -8.58 9.74 -16.90
C ASN A 166 -9.56 9.93 -18.07
N ASN A 167 -9.79 8.87 -18.84
CA ASN A 167 -10.69 8.88 -20.00
C ASN A 167 -12.13 8.48 -19.64
N ALA A 168 -12.45 8.23 -18.39
CA ALA A 168 -13.82 7.92 -17.96
C ALA A 168 -14.75 9.13 -18.17
N ASN A 169 -16.02 8.85 -18.49
CA ASN A 169 -17.02 9.90 -18.69
C ASN A 169 -17.58 10.43 -17.37
N THR A 170 -17.57 9.62 -16.33
CA THR A 170 -18.12 9.96 -15.00
C THR A 170 -17.03 10.51 -14.10
N GLU A 171 -17.29 11.64 -13.46
CA GLU A 171 -16.41 12.19 -12.44
C GLU A 171 -16.66 11.49 -11.11
N LEU A 172 -15.58 11.18 -10.39
CA LEU A 172 -15.66 10.56 -9.05
C LEU A 172 -16.51 11.38 -8.07
N SER A 173 -16.49 12.71 -8.20
CA SER A 173 -17.30 13.62 -7.39
C SER A 173 -18.82 13.43 -7.55
N ASN A 174 -19.26 12.89 -8.68
CA ASN A 174 -20.68 12.70 -9.02
C ASN A 174 -21.14 11.24 -8.80
N PHE A 175 -20.27 10.37 -8.27
CA PHE A 175 -20.58 8.96 -8.06
C PHE A 175 -20.88 8.65 -6.60
N ASP A 176 -21.98 7.95 -6.32
CA ASP A 176 -22.25 7.38 -5.01
C ASP A 176 -21.51 6.04 -4.87
N VAL A 177 -20.59 5.98 -3.92
CA VAL A 177 -19.69 4.83 -3.76
C VAL A 177 -20.30 3.67 -2.95
N GLY A 178 -21.49 3.87 -2.34
CA GLY A 178 -22.06 2.88 -1.44
C GLY A 178 -21.21 2.67 -0.17
N ASN A 179 -21.49 1.60 0.58
CA ASN A 179 -20.81 1.32 1.85
C ASN A 179 -19.51 0.49 1.70
N ARG A 180 -19.39 -0.27 0.63
CA ARG A 180 -18.20 -1.13 0.37
C ARG A 180 -17.68 -0.86 -1.03
N VAL A 181 -16.44 -0.44 -1.12
CA VAL A 181 -15.85 -0.01 -2.38
C VAL A 181 -14.47 -0.62 -2.59
N VAL A 182 -14.19 -1.02 -3.81
CA VAL A 182 -12.84 -1.31 -4.30
C VAL A 182 -12.44 -0.20 -5.24
N LEU A 183 -11.36 0.50 -4.90
CA LEU A 183 -10.71 1.45 -5.80
C LEU A 183 -9.65 0.72 -6.60
N ILE A 184 -9.84 0.63 -7.92
CA ILE A 184 -8.90 -0.04 -8.83
C ILE A 184 -8.01 0.99 -9.50
N LEU A 185 -6.70 0.78 -9.41
CA LEU A 185 -5.65 1.60 -9.99
C LEU A 185 -4.92 0.81 -11.08
N GLY A 186 -4.60 1.45 -12.19
CA GLY A 186 -3.78 0.89 -13.25
C GLY A 186 -2.32 1.33 -13.18
N SER A 187 -1.50 0.81 -14.09
CA SER A 187 -0.11 1.24 -14.25
C SER A 187 0.00 2.62 -14.90
N GLU A 188 1.10 3.31 -14.64
CA GLU A 188 1.42 4.55 -15.33
C GLU A 188 1.54 4.31 -16.86
N GLY A 189 0.89 5.14 -17.64
CA GLY A 189 0.88 5.10 -19.09
C GLY A 189 -0.09 4.10 -19.72
N LYS A 190 -0.20 2.86 -19.22
CA LYS A 190 -1.10 1.83 -19.80
C LYS A 190 -2.48 1.78 -19.14
N GLY A 191 -2.60 2.32 -17.93
CA GLY A 191 -3.85 2.29 -17.17
C GLY A 191 -4.23 0.89 -16.69
N ILE A 192 -5.52 0.67 -16.48
CA ILE A 192 -6.11 -0.61 -16.05
C ILE A 192 -6.22 -1.54 -17.27
N ARG A 193 -5.80 -2.81 -17.11
CA ARG A 193 -5.88 -3.82 -18.17
C ARG A 193 -7.34 -4.10 -18.57
N ARG A 194 -7.54 -4.51 -19.82
CA ARG A 194 -8.88 -4.70 -20.43
C ARG A 194 -9.80 -5.57 -19.57
N LEU A 195 -9.36 -6.77 -19.18
CA LEU A 195 -10.20 -7.69 -18.40
C LEU A 195 -10.54 -7.13 -16.99
N THR A 196 -9.61 -6.43 -16.36
CA THR A 196 -9.86 -5.77 -15.09
C THR A 196 -10.87 -4.64 -15.26
N LYS A 197 -10.73 -3.85 -16.33
CA LYS A 197 -11.68 -2.77 -16.67
C LYS A 197 -13.09 -3.29 -16.93
N GLU A 198 -13.23 -4.42 -17.67
CA GLU A 198 -14.50 -5.08 -17.92
C GLU A 198 -15.17 -5.63 -16.64
N THR A 199 -14.38 -5.95 -15.61
CA THR A 199 -14.89 -6.42 -14.32
C THR A 199 -15.35 -5.26 -13.41
N CYS A 200 -14.87 -4.03 -13.63
CA CYS A 200 -15.30 -2.86 -12.87
C CYS A 200 -16.79 -2.59 -13.09
N ASP A 201 -17.49 -2.22 -12.03
CA ASP A 201 -18.88 -1.78 -12.10
C ASP A 201 -18.97 -0.39 -12.75
N HIS A 202 -18.02 0.49 -12.43
CA HIS A 202 -17.93 1.83 -12.98
C HIS A 202 -16.48 2.25 -13.20
N MET A 203 -16.29 3.05 -14.24
CA MET A 203 -15.06 3.79 -14.50
C MET A 203 -15.29 5.25 -14.13
N VAL A 204 -14.41 5.81 -13.33
CA VAL A 204 -14.51 7.19 -12.86
C VAL A 204 -13.18 7.94 -13.07
N ARG A 205 -13.26 9.25 -13.22
CA ARG A 205 -12.09 10.12 -13.38
C ARG A 205 -12.02 11.18 -12.26
N ILE A 206 -10.80 11.63 -12.01
CA ILE A 206 -10.54 12.88 -11.30
C ILE A 206 -10.48 13.99 -12.36
N PRO A 207 -11.33 15.02 -12.30
CA PRO A 207 -11.25 16.13 -13.25
C PRO A 207 -9.95 16.91 -13.04
N ILE A 208 -9.19 17.06 -14.13
CA ILE A 208 -7.95 17.83 -14.20
C ILE A 208 -7.99 18.83 -15.34
N SER A 209 -7.14 19.84 -15.30
CA SER A 209 -7.04 20.83 -16.38
C SER A 209 -6.49 20.19 -17.66
N GLN A 210 -6.81 20.79 -18.80
CA GLN A 210 -6.35 20.32 -20.13
C GLN A 210 -4.85 20.55 -20.38
N HIS A 211 -4.15 21.24 -19.46
CA HIS A 211 -2.73 21.55 -19.61
C HIS A 211 -1.81 20.36 -19.31
N ILE A 212 -2.31 19.34 -18.64
CA ILE A 212 -1.59 18.09 -18.35
C ILE A 212 -2.46 16.89 -18.70
N SER A 213 -1.83 15.79 -19.09
CA SER A 213 -2.55 14.58 -19.52
C SER A 213 -2.95 13.66 -18.38
N SER A 214 -2.19 13.68 -17.27
CA SER A 214 -2.42 12.78 -16.14
C SER A 214 -1.74 13.30 -14.87
N LEU A 215 -2.17 12.76 -13.72
CA LEU A 215 -1.47 12.84 -12.45
C LEU A 215 -0.64 11.58 -12.23
N ASN A 216 0.37 11.68 -11.38
CA ASN A 216 1.04 10.50 -10.84
C ASN A 216 0.01 9.57 -10.17
N VAL A 217 0.17 8.25 -10.33
CA VAL A 217 -0.80 7.26 -9.85
C VAL A 217 -1.01 7.31 -8.33
N SER A 218 0.06 7.54 -7.54
CA SER A 218 -0.05 7.64 -6.08
C SER A 218 -0.79 8.90 -5.63
N VAL A 219 -0.63 10.00 -6.36
CA VAL A 219 -1.38 11.24 -6.14
C VAL A 219 -2.85 11.04 -6.48
N SER A 220 -3.15 10.43 -7.62
CA SER A 220 -4.52 10.08 -8.02
C SER A 220 -5.19 9.18 -6.99
N ALA A 221 -4.47 8.18 -6.49
CA ALA A 221 -4.96 7.28 -5.44
C ALA A 221 -5.31 8.05 -4.15
N ALA A 222 -4.46 8.95 -3.71
CA ALA A 222 -4.69 9.75 -2.51
C ALA A 222 -5.94 10.65 -2.63
N ILE A 223 -6.10 11.33 -3.77
CA ILE A 223 -7.26 12.18 -4.05
C ILE A 223 -8.55 11.33 -4.08
N ALA A 224 -8.52 10.19 -4.77
CA ALA A 224 -9.67 9.30 -4.87
C ALA A 224 -10.05 8.71 -3.50
N LEU A 225 -9.08 8.24 -2.73
CA LEU A 225 -9.29 7.70 -1.38
C LEU A 225 -9.87 8.74 -0.42
N HIS A 226 -9.33 9.96 -0.42
CA HIS A 226 -9.88 11.06 0.36
C HIS A 226 -11.35 11.27 0.01
N LYS A 227 -11.67 11.37 -1.28
CA LYS A 227 -13.04 11.60 -1.75
C LYS A 227 -14.01 10.47 -1.40
N ILE A 228 -13.53 9.22 -1.46
CA ILE A 228 -14.31 8.03 -1.06
C ILE A 228 -14.54 8.04 0.46
N SER A 229 -13.50 8.30 1.26
CA SER A 229 -13.59 8.29 2.72
C SER A 229 -14.52 9.35 3.31
N GLU A 230 -14.71 10.48 2.62
CA GLU A 230 -15.68 11.52 3.03
C GLU A 230 -17.15 11.06 2.92
N ARG A 231 -17.42 9.98 2.19
CA ARG A 231 -18.77 9.51 1.87
C ARG A 231 -19.16 8.23 2.59
N LEU A 232 -18.22 7.61 3.27
CA LEU A 232 -18.41 6.44 4.11
C LEU A 232 -18.54 6.81 5.58
#